data_6b1e9ddb4f768603e9b63444575aa5bf
#
_entry.id   6b1e9ddb4f768603e9b63444575aa5bf
#
_cell.length_a   1.000
_cell.length_b   1.000
_cell.length_c   1.000
_cell.angle_alpha   90.00
_cell.angle_beta   90.00
_cell.angle_gamma   90.00
#
_symmetry.space_group_name_H-M   'P 1'
#
loop_
_entity.id
_entity.type
_entity.pdbx_description
1 polymer ?
#
loop_
_entity_poly.entity_id
_entity_poly.type
_entity_poly.pdbx_seq_one_letter_code
_entity_poly.pdbx_strand_id
1 'polypeptide(L)'
;YWPEYGKKGKEDTTVEMILNHSAGLPALRTPVKEGGFYDWKYMVGLLENEEPFWVPGKETGYHMMTTGWLIGELVRRVSGKSLGQFFNDEISEPYNLDYWIGLPESEDERVAKVTPFKPGPSDKPSAFATAFRTNPSSMQKLSLTNTGGYNYNANETYRAEIGGVGGITNARSLAEMFTPLAQNNEKLLSKSSVKRLSKSNVKSDIDNMLLFPTNFSEGLMLHMDNRDTFKGEGGSFMIGPNAFGHVGFGGSSATFADPDCKMSFGYLVNKLGGEYL
;
A
#
# COMPACT_ATOMS: atom_id res chain seq x y z
N TYR A 1 -19.76 7.79 -4.31
CA TYR A 1 -19.00 7.36 -5.48
C TYR A 1 -19.19 5.87 -5.78
N TRP A 2 -19.42 5.03 -4.76
CA TRP A 2 -19.51 3.56 -4.87
C TRP A 2 -20.67 3.00 -4.04
N PRO A 3 -21.91 3.13 -4.51
CA PRO A 3 -23.11 2.69 -3.76
C PRO A 3 -23.12 1.18 -3.45
N GLU A 4 -22.60 0.35 -4.36
CA GLU A 4 -22.59 -1.11 -4.20
C GLU A 4 -21.67 -1.57 -3.04
N TYR A 5 -20.69 -0.75 -2.65
CA TYR A 5 -19.83 -0.99 -1.50
C TYR A 5 -20.57 -0.83 -0.17
N GLY A 6 -21.55 0.09 -0.12
CA GLY A 6 -22.34 0.41 1.07
C GLY A 6 -23.28 -0.70 1.49
N LYS A 7 -22.73 -1.83 1.96
CA LYS A 7 -23.45 -3.01 2.46
C LYS A 7 -22.75 -3.52 3.73
N LYS A 8 -23.48 -4.29 4.53
CA LYS A 8 -22.95 -5.00 5.70
C LYS A 8 -22.23 -4.11 6.70
N GLY A 9 -22.76 -2.93 6.96
CA GLY A 9 -22.19 -1.98 7.91
C GLY A 9 -21.09 -1.08 7.32
N LYS A 10 -21.01 -0.97 5.98
CA LYS A 10 -20.05 -0.10 5.28
C LYS A 10 -20.71 1.14 4.65
N GLU A 11 -21.98 1.37 4.93
CA GLU A 11 -22.81 2.43 4.30
C GLU A 11 -22.23 3.82 4.49
N ASP A 12 -21.62 4.08 5.65
CA ASP A 12 -21.02 5.37 6.02
C ASP A 12 -19.51 5.44 5.76
N THR A 13 -18.93 4.47 5.05
CA THR A 13 -17.51 4.48 4.73
C THR A 13 -17.18 5.65 3.80
N THR A 14 -16.28 6.53 4.24
CA THR A 14 -15.80 7.65 3.43
C THR A 14 -14.55 7.29 2.63
N VAL A 15 -14.23 8.10 1.61
CA VAL A 15 -12.96 7.99 0.87
C VAL A 15 -11.76 8.16 1.81
N GLU A 16 -11.87 9.05 2.79
CA GLU A 16 -10.85 9.28 3.81
C GLU A 16 -10.56 8.00 4.62
N MET A 17 -11.59 7.25 5.02
CA MET A 17 -11.42 5.99 5.76
C MET A 17 -10.72 4.91 4.93
N ILE A 18 -10.88 4.92 3.62
CA ILE A 18 -10.15 4.03 2.70
C ILE A 18 -8.67 4.46 2.64
N LEU A 19 -8.41 5.75 2.47
CA LEU A 19 -7.07 6.30 2.34
C LEU A 19 -6.22 6.17 3.62
N ASN A 20 -6.84 6.30 4.80
CA ASN A 20 -6.15 6.24 6.10
C ASN A 20 -6.19 4.86 6.76
N HIS A 21 -6.66 3.83 6.04
CA HIS A 21 -6.72 2.45 6.50
C HIS A 21 -7.68 2.17 7.67
N SER A 22 -8.72 2.97 7.84
CA SER A 22 -9.76 2.72 8.85
C SER A 22 -11.06 2.11 8.30
N ALA A 23 -11.11 1.77 7.02
CA ALA A 23 -12.31 1.24 6.34
C ALA A 23 -12.73 -0.18 6.79
N GLY A 24 -11.89 -0.90 7.54
CA GLY A 24 -12.23 -2.21 8.11
C GLY A 24 -12.11 -3.41 7.16
N LEU A 25 -11.50 -3.27 6.00
CA LEU A 25 -11.31 -4.35 5.04
C LEU A 25 -9.82 -4.67 4.72
N PRO A 26 -8.98 -4.96 5.74
CA PRO A 26 -7.56 -5.26 5.51
C PRO A 26 -7.31 -6.61 4.83
N ALA A 27 -8.31 -7.50 4.82
CA ALA A 27 -8.26 -8.83 4.23
C ALA A 27 -9.66 -9.27 3.81
N LEU A 28 -9.76 -10.42 3.14
CA LEU A 28 -11.00 -11.11 2.82
C LEU A 28 -11.09 -12.42 3.62
N ARG A 29 -12.24 -12.69 4.24
CA ARG A 29 -12.55 -14.01 4.83
C ARG A 29 -13.09 -14.96 3.77
N THR A 30 -13.83 -14.41 2.79
CA THR A 30 -14.36 -15.17 1.65
C THR A 30 -13.20 -15.73 0.84
N PRO A 31 -13.13 -17.06 0.59
CA PRO A 31 -12.07 -17.66 -0.19
C PRO A 31 -11.97 -17.06 -1.60
N VAL A 32 -10.77 -16.66 -1.99
CA VAL A 32 -10.48 -16.15 -3.33
C VAL A 32 -10.24 -17.34 -4.26
N LYS A 33 -10.97 -17.40 -5.39
CA LYS A 33 -10.77 -18.43 -6.42
C LYS A 33 -9.36 -18.35 -7.02
N GLU A 34 -8.88 -19.44 -7.60
CA GLU A 34 -7.60 -19.45 -8.34
C GLU A 34 -7.60 -18.37 -9.43
N GLY A 35 -6.51 -17.60 -9.51
CA GLY A 35 -6.38 -16.44 -10.40
C GLY A 35 -7.28 -15.26 -10.05
N GLY A 36 -8.01 -15.32 -8.94
CA GLY A 36 -9.00 -14.30 -8.59
C GLY A 36 -8.40 -12.90 -8.39
N PHE A 37 -7.16 -12.78 -7.89
CA PHE A 37 -6.48 -11.50 -7.73
C PHE A 37 -6.26 -10.74 -9.04
N TYR A 38 -6.20 -11.45 -10.16
CA TYR A 38 -6.03 -10.85 -11.49
C TYR A 38 -7.36 -10.43 -12.13
N ASP A 39 -8.50 -10.86 -11.56
CA ASP A 39 -9.84 -10.53 -12.02
C ASP A 39 -10.38 -9.32 -11.23
N TRP A 40 -10.23 -8.13 -11.80
CA TRP A 40 -10.63 -6.86 -11.16
C TRP A 40 -12.08 -6.88 -10.69
N LYS A 41 -12.98 -7.24 -11.58
CA LYS A 41 -14.42 -7.22 -11.29
C LYS A 41 -14.80 -8.21 -10.19
N TYR A 42 -14.17 -9.38 -10.18
CA TYR A 42 -14.36 -10.38 -9.15
C TYR A 42 -13.89 -9.88 -7.79
N MET A 43 -12.68 -9.28 -7.70
CA MET A 43 -12.15 -8.75 -6.45
C MET A 43 -12.98 -7.58 -5.91
N VAL A 44 -13.41 -6.67 -6.78
CA VAL A 44 -14.32 -5.58 -6.42
C VAL A 44 -15.62 -6.14 -5.85
N GLY A 45 -16.23 -7.15 -6.50
CA GLY A 45 -17.43 -7.81 -6.01
C GLY A 45 -17.24 -8.51 -4.66
N LEU A 46 -16.07 -9.09 -4.39
CA LEU A 46 -15.75 -9.63 -3.06
C LEU A 46 -15.72 -8.54 -2.00
N LEU A 47 -15.03 -7.43 -2.26
CA LEU A 47 -14.93 -6.30 -1.33
C LEU A 47 -16.28 -5.64 -1.05
N GLU A 48 -17.14 -5.53 -2.04
CA GLU A 48 -18.52 -5.07 -1.87
C GLU A 48 -19.34 -5.96 -0.92
N ASN A 49 -19.11 -7.26 -0.97
CA ASN A 49 -19.88 -8.27 -0.21
C ASN A 49 -19.16 -8.76 1.06
N GLU A 50 -17.92 -8.37 1.31
CA GLU A 50 -17.22 -8.72 2.55
C GLU A 50 -17.74 -7.87 3.72
N GLU A 51 -17.85 -8.50 4.89
CA GLU A 51 -18.14 -7.83 6.14
C GLU A 51 -16.86 -7.21 6.73
N PRO A 52 -16.87 -5.96 7.19
CA PRO A 52 -15.66 -5.36 7.73
C PRO A 52 -15.20 -6.06 9.02
N PHE A 53 -13.89 -6.06 9.28
CA PHE A 53 -13.30 -6.61 10.51
C PHE A 53 -13.59 -5.74 11.73
N TRP A 54 -13.87 -4.47 11.51
CA TRP A 54 -14.33 -3.49 12.51
C TRP A 54 -15.24 -2.48 11.85
N VAL A 55 -16.00 -1.77 12.63
CA VAL A 55 -16.87 -0.68 12.13
C VAL A 55 -15.99 0.39 11.48
N PRO A 56 -16.22 0.75 10.20
CA PRO A 56 -15.43 1.77 9.52
C PRO A 56 -15.24 3.05 10.34
N GLY A 57 -14.01 3.54 10.42
CA GLY A 57 -13.63 4.73 11.17
C GLY A 57 -13.44 4.54 12.68
N LYS A 58 -13.66 3.34 13.25
CA LYS A 58 -13.49 3.10 14.69
C LYS A 58 -12.12 2.57 15.08
N GLU A 59 -11.50 1.82 14.18
CA GLU A 59 -10.19 1.23 14.38
C GLU A 59 -9.36 1.41 13.11
N THR A 60 -8.06 1.12 13.18
CA THR A 60 -7.17 1.14 12.02
C THR A 60 -6.38 -0.14 11.90
N GLY A 61 -6.11 -0.53 10.68
CA GLY A 61 -5.25 -1.65 10.34
C GLY A 61 -4.87 -1.56 8.87
N TYR A 62 -3.59 -1.57 8.58
CA TYR A 62 -3.06 -1.38 7.24
C TYR A 62 -3.68 -2.34 6.21
N HIS A 63 -4.35 -1.79 5.20
CA HIS A 63 -5.01 -2.57 4.14
C HIS A 63 -3.99 -2.97 3.06
N MET A 64 -3.06 -3.84 3.43
CA MET A 64 -1.86 -4.21 2.68
C MET A 64 -2.12 -4.56 1.21
N MET A 65 -3.08 -5.45 0.95
CA MET A 65 -3.41 -5.92 -0.39
C MET A 65 -4.65 -5.23 -0.94
N THR A 66 -5.69 -5.13 -0.12
CA THR A 66 -7.03 -4.70 -0.54
C THR A 66 -7.11 -3.23 -0.93
N THR A 67 -6.22 -2.38 -0.40
CA THR A 67 -6.16 -0.95 -0.72
C THR A 67 -6.04 -0.70 -2.23
N GLY A 68 -5.36 -1.59 -2.96
CA GLY A 68 -5.19 -1.47 -4.40
C GLY A 68 -6.50 -1.47 -5.18
N TRP A 69 -7.43 -2.37 -4.82
CA TRP A 69 -8.76 -2.41 -5.43
C TRP A 69 -9.70 -1.35 -4.86
N LEU A 70 -9.61 -1.07 -3.55
CA LEU A 70 -10.46 -0.05 -2.91
C LEU A 70 -10.21 1.34 -3.52
N ILE A 71 -8.96 1.77 -3.59
CA ILE A 71 -8.59 3.06 -4.19
C ILE A 71 -8.75 3.01 -5.70
N GLY A 72 -8.29 1.92 -6.34
CA GLY A 72 -8.35 1.78 -7.79
C GLY A 72 -9.78 1.80 -8.34
N GLU A 73 -10.75 1.20 -7.64
CA GLU A 73 -12.16 1.26 -8.04
C GLU A 73 -12.75 2.67 -7.89
N LEU A 74 -12.35 3.42 -6.85
CA LEU A 74 -12.74 4.83 -6.73
C LEU A 74 -12.16 5.66 -7.89
N VAL A 75 -10.88 5.46 -8.22
CA VAL A 75 -10.25 6.11 -9.39
C VAL A 75 -11.01 5.77 -10.65
N ARG A 76 -11.31 4.49 -10.89
CA ARG A 76 -12.04 4.04 -12.07
C ARG A 76 -13.43 4.69 -12.19
N ARG A 77 -14.17 4.79 -11.08
CA ARG A 77 -15.52 5.38 -11.05
C ARG A 77 -15.52 6.89 -11.28
N VAL A 78 -14.52 7.57 -10.76
CA VAL A 78 -14.44 9.04 -10.87
C VAL A 78 -13.85 9.49 -12.20
N SER A 79 -12.84 8.78 -12.72
CA SER A 79 -12.13 9.16 -13.95
C SER A 79 -12.67 8.50 -15.21
N GLY A 80 -13.32 7.33 -15.10
CA GLY A 80 -13.70 6.49 -16.24
C GLY A 80 -12.53 5.69 -16.84
N LYS A 81 -11.31 5.80 -16.27
CA LYS A 81 -10.09 5.09 -16.70
C LYS A 81 -9.79 3.93 -15.74
N SER A 82 -9.08 2.90 -16.20
CA SER A 82 -8.49 1.93 -15.28
C SER A 82 -7.41 2.59 -14.41
N LEU A 83 -7.01 1.95 -13.31
CA LEU A 83 -5.98 2.51 -12.42
C LEU A 83 -4.66 2.71 -13.15
N GLY A 84 -4.23 1.71 -13.93
CA GLY A 84 -2.98 1.79 -14.69
C GLY A 84 -3.04 2.86 -15.78
N GLN A 85 -4.15 2.94 -16.51
CA GLN A 85 -4.34 3.99 -17.50
C GLN A 85 -4.35 5.39 -16.86
N PHE A 86 -5.09 5.57 -15.75
CA PHE A 86 -5.10 6.83 -15.02
C PHE A 86 -3.70 7.23 -14.55
N PHE A 87 -2.96 6.28 -13.95
CA PHE A 87 -1.60 6.51 -13.46
C PHE A 87 -0.64 6.87 -14.59
N ASN A 88 -0.73 6.17 -15.72
CA ASN A 88 0.09 6.47 -16.89
C ASN A 88 -0.17 7.89 -17.41
N ASP A 89 -1.45 8.20 -17.68
CA ASP A 89 -1.82 9.45 -18.37
C ASP A 89 -1.60 10.69 -17.49
N GLU A 90 -1.83 10.58 -16.17
CA GLU A 90 -1.81 11.72 -15.27
C GLU A 90 -0.49 11.86 -14.48
N ILE A 91 0.29 10.77 -14.37
CA ILE A 91 1.50 10.74 -13.55
C ILE A 91 2.72 10.25 -14.32
N SER A 92 2.71 9.02 -14.83
CA SER A 92 3.91 8.38 -15.33
C SER A 92 4.44 9.09 -16.58
N GLU A 93 3.61 9.27 -17.60
CA GLU A 93 3.97 9.92 -18.85
C GLU A 93 4.31 11.41 -18.67
N PRO A 94 3.49 12.25 -18.00
CA PRO A 94 3.78 13.67 -17.83
C PRO A 94 5.10 13.94 -17.07
N TYR A 95 5.52 13.04 -16.19
CA TYR A 95 6.76 13.16 -15.42
C TYR A 95 7.89 12.30 -15.96
N ASN A 96 7.69 11.63 -17.10
CA ASN A 96 8.67 10.73 -17.71
C ASN A 96 9.20 9.66 -16.73
N LEU A 97 8.29 9.03 -15.99
CA LEU A 97 8.63 8.01 -15.02
C LEU A 97 8.67 6.62 -15.64
N ASP A 98 9.69 5.86 -15.30
CA ASP A 98 9.78 4.43 -15.60
C ASP A 98 8.98 3.67 -14.52
N TYR A 99 7.65 3.84 -14.54
CA TYR A 99 6.73 3.34 -13.52
C TYR A 99 5.39 2.90 -14.14
N TRP A 100 5.02 1.65 -13.90
CA TRP A 100 3.78 1.06 -14.40
C TRP A 100 2.94 0.43 -13.29
N ILE A 101 1.64 0.54 -13.43
CA ILE A 101 0.63 -0.28 -12.78
C ILE A 101 -0.09 -0.99 -13.94
N GLY A 102 0.24 -2.28 -14.16
CA GLY A 102 -0.06 -2.98 -15.42
C GLY A 102 1.03 -2.75 -16.48
N LEU A 103 2.12 -3.50 -16.37
CA LEU A 103 3.29 -3.40 -17.26
C LEU A 103 2.96 -3.92 -18.66
N PRO A 104 3.32 -3.25 -19.76
CA PRO A 104 3.20 -3.79 -21.12
C PRO A 104 4.20 -4.93 -21.37
N GLU A 105 3.84 -5.89 -22.22
CA GLU A 105 4.68 -7.07 -22.50
C GLU A 105 6.08 -6.74 -23.02
N SER A 106 6.21 -5.62 -23.74
CA SER A 106 7.49 -5.14 -24.25
C SER A 106 8.54 -4.86 -23.17
N GLU A 107 8.11 -4.69 -21.92
CA GLU A 107 8.98 -4.34 -20.79
C GLU A 107 9.34 -5.54 -19.90
N ASP A 108 8.81 -6.73 -20.17
CA ASP A 108 8.99 -7.94 -19.34
C ASP A 108 10.44 -8.29 -19.07
N GLU A 109 11.30 -8.16 -20.05
CA GLU A 109 12.74 -8.50 -19.93
C GLU A 109 13.49 -7.57 -18.96
N ARG A 110 12.95 -6.40 -18.66
CA ARG A 110 13.53 -5.44 -17.71
C ARG A 110 13.16 -5.72 -16.26
N VAL A 111 12.20 -6.61 -16.02
CA VAL A 111 11.70 -6.87 -14.64
C VAL A 111 12.64 -7.76 -13.88
N ALA A 112 13.21 -7.24 -12.81
CA ALA A 112 13.99 -8.04 -11.86
C ALA A 112 13.07 -8.98 -11.09
N LYS A 113 13.39 -10.28 -11.06
CA LYS A 113 12.61 -11.27 -10.31
C LYS A 113 12.73 -11.03 -8.80
N VAL A 114 11.59 -11.03 -8.12
CA VAL A 114 11.52 -10.89 -6.66
C VAL A 114 11.99 -12.19 -5.99
N THR A 115 12.91 -12.06 -5.05
CA THR A 115 13.42 -13.16 -4.22
C THR A 115 12.77 -13.09 -2.84
N PRO A 116 12.02 -14.11 -2.39
CA PRO A 116 11.38 -14.09 -1.09
C PRO A 116 12.41 -14.16 0.05
N PHE A 117 12.01 -13.61 1.19
CA PHE A 117 12.77 -13.74 2.42
C PHE A 117 12.83 -15.20 2.90
N LYS A 118 14.01 -15.60 3.36
CA LYS A 118 14.20 -16.88 4.03
C LYS A 118 14.79 -16.61 5.41
N PRO A 119 14.01 -16.85 6.51
CA PRO A 119 14.52 -16.61 7.86
C PRO A 119 15.71 -17.48 8.18
N GLY A 120 16.71 -16.89 8.82
CA GLY A 120 17.87 -17.59 9.38
C GLY A 120 17.58 -18.15 10.79
N PRO A 121 18.48 -18.99 11.34
CA PRO A 121 18.29 -19.59 12.67
C PRO A 121 18.22 -18.59 13.83
N SER A 122 18.81 -17.39 13.65
CA SER A 122 18.85 -16.32 14.65
C SER A 122 17.69 -15.34 14.57
N ASP A 123 16.90 -15.38 13.51
CA ASP A 123 15.82 -14.43 13.29
C ASP A 123 14.66 -14.69 14.25
N LYS A 124 14.31 -13.68 15.04
CA LYS A 124 13.16 -13.74 15.92
C LYS A 124 11.91 -13.31 15.13
N PRO A 125 10.82 -14.07 15.23
CA PRO A 125 9.58 -13.68 14.56
C PRO A 125 9.01 -12.40 15.20
N SER A 126 8.60 -11.45 14.36
CA SER A 126 7.82 -10.28 14.77
C SER A 126 6.42 -10.70 15.29
N ALA A 127 5.70 -9.75 15.88
CA ALA A 127 4.29 -9.96 16.27
C ALA A 127 3.43 -10.34 15.05
N PHE A 128 3.65 -9.69 13.92
CA PHE A 128 3.01 -10.02 12.65
C PHE A 128 3.30 -11.47 12.21
N ALA A 129 4.58 -11.86 12.17
CA ALA A 129 4.99 -13.20 11.79
C ALA A 129 4.44 -14.27 12.75
N THR A 130 4.32 -13.95 14.04
CA THR A 130 3.71 -14.83 15.04
C THR A 130 2.22 -15.00 14.77
N ALA A 131 1.46 -13.92 14.61
CA ALA A 131 0.02 -13.97 14.29
C ALA A 131 -0.23 -14.74 12.98
N PHE A 132 0.59 -14.47 11.95
CA PHE A 132 0.53 -15.18 10.66
C PHE A 132 0.70 -16.70 10.81
N ARG A 133 1.60 -17.16 11.69
CA ARG A 133 1.92 -18.59 11.85
C ARG A 133 0.94 -19.31 12.76
N THR A 134 0.46 -18.65 13.81
CA THR A 134 -0.30 -19.30 14.89
C THR A 134 -1.81 -19.19 14.75
N ASN A 135 -2.32 -18.21 14.01
CA ASN A 135 -3.76 -17.99 13.83
C ASN A 135 -4.16 -18.03 12.35
N PRO A 136 -4.76 -19.14 11.88
CA PRO A 136 -5.17 -19.30 10.47
C PRO A 136 -6.26 -18.32 10.02
N SER A 137 -7.03 -17.76 10.95
CA SER A 137 -8.09 -16.79 10.68
C SER A 137 -7.66 -15.34 10.94
N SER A 138 -6.39 -15.11 11.27
CA SER A 138 -5.89 -13.75 11.46
C SER A 138 -5.92 -12.96 10.15
N MET A 139 -6.14 -11.65 10.23
CA MET A 139 -6.08 -10.79 9.05
C MET A 139 -4.68 -10.80 8.42
N GLN A 140 -3.63 -10.99 9.21
CA GLN A 140 -2.24 -11.17 8.76
C GLN A 140 -2.10 -12.41 7.87
N LYS A 141 -2.71 -13.52 8.26
CA LYS A 141 -2.69 -14.76 7.48
C LYS A 141 -3.54 -14.62 6.24
N LEU A 142 -4.78 -14.18 6.39
CA LEU A 142 -5.74 -14.04 5.29
C LEU A 142 -5.22 -13.10 4.19
N SER A 143 -4.65 -11.95 4.55
CA SER A 143 -4.14 -10.96 3.58
C SER A 143 -3.06 -11.53 2.66
N LEU A 144 -2.20 -12.43 3.16
CA LEU A 144 -1.07 -12.97 2.41
C LEU A 144 -1.31 -14.34 1.76
N THR A 145 -2.31 -15.09 2.23
CA THR A 145 -2.54 -16.46 1.73
C THR A 145 -3.87 -16.66 1.01
N ASN A 146 -4.87 -15.82 1.29
CA ASN A 146 -6.16 -15.87 0.60
C ASN A 146 -6.12 -15.01 -0.68
N THR A 147 -5.24 -15.38 -1.61
CA THR A 147 -4.86 -14.59 -2.78
C THR A 147 -5.17 -15.26 -4.12
N GLY A 148 -5.76 -16.46 -4.09
CA GLY A 148 -6.03 -17.21 -5.32
C GLY A 148 -4.77 -17.55 -6.12
N GLY A 149 -3.64 -17.80 -5.43
CA GLY A 149 -2.38 -18.19 -6.07
C GLY A 149 -1.56 -17.02 -6.62
N TYR A 150 -1.76 -15.79 -6.12
CA TYR A 150 -0.95 -14.63 -6.50
C TYR A 150 0.55 -14.92 -6.40
N ASN A 151 1.29 -14.58 -7.46
CA ASN A 151 2.73 -14.75 -7.56
C ASN A 151 3.37 -13.50 -8.17
N TYR A 152 4.22 -12.79 -7.40
CA TYR A 152 4.84 -11.52 -7.86
C TYR A 152 5.69 -11.68 -9.12
N ASN A 153 6.13 -12.90 -9.46
CA ASN A 153 6.98 -13.16 -10.62
C ASN A 153 6.23 -13.71 -11.83
N ALA A 154 4.90 -13.82 -11.75
CA ALA A 154 4.09 -14.26 -12.85
C ALA A 154 3.78 -13.11 -13.82
N ASN A 155 3.68 -13.42 -15.11
CA ASN A 155 3.35 -12.41 -16.12
C ASN A 155 1.95 -11.82 -15.90
N GLU A 156 1.00 -12.61 -15.39
CA GLU A 156 -0.34 -12.16 -15.03
C GLU A 156 -0.29 -11.05 -13.96
N THR A 157 0.65 -11.15 -13.02
CA THR A 157 0.88 -10.12 -12.00
C THR A 157 1.38 -8.82 -12.65
N TYR A 158 2.25 -8.92 -13.64
CA TYR A 158 2.77 -7.73 -14.32
C TYR A 158 1.68 -6.99 -15.10
N ARG A 159 0.70 -7.73 -15.67
CA ARG A 159 -0.45 -7.15 -16.40
C ARG A 159 -1.52 -6.63 -15.48
N ALA A 160 -1.63 -7.20 -14.27
CA ALA A 160 -2.67 -6.82 -13.33
C ALA A 160 -2.45 -5.44 -12.74
N GLU A 161 -3.50 -4.63 -12.73
CA GLU A 161 -3.46 -3.26 -12.20
C GLU A 161 -3.72 -3.25 -10.68
N ILE A 162 -2.96 -4.05 -9.90
CA ILE A 162 -3.14 -4.17 -8.45
C ILE A 162 -2.35 -3.07 -7.74
N GLY A 163 -2.95 -1.90 -7.54
CA GLY A 163 -2.28 -0.70 -7.02
C GLY A 163 -1.57 -0.87 -5.68
N GLY A 164 -1.99 -1.83 -4.83
CA GLY A 164 -1.37 -2.07 -3.54
C GLY A 164 -0.03 -2.84 -3.60
N VAL A 165 0.19 -3.66 -4.64
CA VAL A 165 1.36 -4.57 -4.73
C VAL A 165 1.85 -4.80 -6.15
N GLY A 166 1.26 -4.17 -7.15
CA GLY A 166 1.54 -4.42 -8.58
C GLY A 166 2.35 -3.33 -9.26
N GLY A 167 2.81 -2.31 -8.55
CA GLY A 167 3.65 -1.26 -9.13
C GLY A 167 5.03 -1.79 -9.53
N ILE A 168 5.45 -1.56 -10.78
CA ILE A 168 6.76 -1.94 -11.31
C ILE A 168 7.51 -0.67 -11.70
N THR A 169 8.67 -0.45 -11.10
CA THR A 169 9.42 0.79 -11.25
C THR A 169 10.89 0.63 -10.84
N ASN A 170 11.62 1.72 -10.80
CA ASN A 170 12.97 1.83 -10.26
C ASN A 170 13.09 2.95 -9.21
N ALA A 171 14.20 2.95 -8.44
CA ALA A 171 14.40 3.89 -7.34
C ALA A 171 14.40 5.36 -7.80
N ARG A 172 14.90 5.65 -9.02
CA ARG A 172 14.89 7.00 -9.58
C ARG A 172 13.47 7.50 -9.77
N SER A 173 12.61 6.73 -10.45
CA SER A 173 11.22 7.13 -10.73
C SER A 173 10.39 7.24 -9.46
N LEU A 174 10.66 6.42 -8.43
CA LEU A 174 10.07 6.61 -7.09
C LEU A 174 10.44 7.98 -6.51
N ALA A 175 11.72 8.34 -6.52
CA ALA A 175 12.18 9.64 -6.02
C ALA A 175 11.61 10.81 -6.85
N GLU A 176 11.63 10.69 -8.18
CA GLU A 176 11.11 11.71 -9.09
C GLU A 176 9.61 11.97 -8.88
N MET A 177 8.80 10.94 -8.68
CA MET A 177 7.37 11.07 -8.38
C MET A 177 7.12 11.89 -7.10
N PHE A 178 7.97 11.76 -6.08
CA PHE A 178 7.84 12.49 -4.82
C PHE A 178 8.50 13.90 -4.84
N THR A 179 9.30 14.22 -5.86
CA THR A 179 9.99 15.52 -5.96
C THR A 179 9.03 16.72 -5.96
N PRO A 180 7.91 16.74 -6.70
CA PRO A 180 6.94 17.84 -6.63
C PRO A 180 6.34 18.04 -5.24
N LEU A 181 6.18 16.95 -4.47
CA LEU A 181 5.63 16.98 -3.13
C LEU A 181 6.65 17.57 -2.14
N ALA A 182 7.92 17.16 -2.23
CA ALA A 182 9.00 17.70 -1.41
C ALA A 182 9.25 19.20 -1.67
N GLN A 183 9.13 19.63 -2.92
CA GLN A 183 9.30 21.02 -3.33
C GLN A 183 8.04 21.87 -3.13
N ASN A 184 6.88 21.24 -2.89
CA ASN A 184 5.57 21.90 -2.77
C ASN A 184 5.30 22.89 -3.92
N ASN A 185 5.61 22.47 -5.16
CA ASN A 185 5.63 23.32 -6.35
C ASN A 185 4.35 23.27 -7.18
N GLU A 186 3.31 22.61 -6.68
CA GLU A 186 1.97 22.46 -7.29
C GLU A 186 1.95 21.78 -8.67
N LYS A 187 3.03 21.15 -9.09
CA LYS A 187 3.04 20.44 -10.38
C LYS A 187 2.19 19.18 -10.37
N LEU A 188 2.23 18.39 -9.28
CA LEU A 188 1.48 17.15 -9.15
C LEU A 188 0.18 17.35 -8.36
N LEU A 189 0.25 18.03 -7.23
CA LEU A 189 -0.88 18.28 -6.32
C LEU A 189 -0.85 19.74 -5.85
N SER A 190 -2.03 20.28 -5.57
CA SER A 190 -2.14 21.60 -4.94
C SER A 190 -1.49 21.63 -3.55
N LYS A 191 -1.09 22.81 -3.09
CA LYS A 191 -0.54 23.00 -1.73
C LYS A 191 -1.50 22.50 -0.64
N SER A 192 -2.80 22.69 -0.84
CA SER A 192 -3.81 22.19 0.10
C SER A 192 -3.85 20.68 0.15
N SER A 193 -3.69 19.97 -0.97
CA SER A 193 -3.60 18.52 -1.03
C SER A 193 -2.31 18.01 -0.40
N VAL A 194 -1.16 18.63 -0.70
CA VAL A 194 0.12 18.27 -0.06
C VAL A 194 0.05 18.45 1.46
N LYS A 195 -0.58 19.53 1.93
CA LYS A 195 -0.80 19.75 3.37
C LYS A 195 -1.65 18.64 4.02
N ARG A 196 -2.64 18.10 3.33
CA ARG A 196 -3.43 16.95 3.82
C ARG A 196 -2.60 15.68 3.87
N LEU A 197 -1.77 15.42 2.86
CA LEU A 197 -0.85 14.27 2.82
C LEU A 197 0.24 14.32 3.89
N SER A 198 0.62 15.49 4.36
CA SER A 198 1.65 15.68 5.40
C SER A 198 1.08 15.83 6.81
N LYS A 199 -0.23 15.75 6.98
CA LYS A 199 -0.90 15.89 8.28
C LYS A 199 -1.42 14.56 8.78
N SER A 200 -1.13 14.26 10.06
CA SER A 200 -1.68 13.08 10.73
C SER A 200 -3.22 13.11 10.69
N ASN A 201 -3.78 12.02 10.19
CA ASN A 201 -5.22 11.80 10.10
C ASN A 201 -5.64 10.68 11.07
N VAL A 202 -4.88 9.58 11.08
CA VAL A 202 -5.09 8.46 11.99
C VAL A 202 -3.76 8.04 12.62
N LYS A 203 -3.73 7.96 13.94
CA LYS A 203 -2.60 7.44 14.71
C LYS A 203 -3.06 6.29 15.59
N SER A 204 -2.32 5.19 15.59
CA SER A 204 -2.59 4.02 16.42
C SER A 204 -1.33 3.61 17.19
N ASP A 205 -1.47 3.30 18.46
CA ASP A 205 -0.39 2.72 19.26
C ASP A 205 -0.11 1.27 18.87
N ILE A 206 -1.12 0.56 18.35
CA ILE A 206 -1.01 -0.78 17.78
C ILE A 206 -1.97 -0.87 16.60
N ASP A 207 -1.44 -0.88 15.39
CA ASP A 207 -2.20 -1.14 14.16
C ASP A 207 -2.68 -2.60 14.15
N ASN A 208 -3.95 -2.83 13.86
CA ASN A 208 -4.53 -4.18 13.91
C ASN A 208 -3.93 -5.16 12.89
N MET A 209 -3.35 -4.66 11.79
CA MET A 209 -2.68 -5.48 10.79
C MET A 209 -1.18 -5.61 11.05
N LEU A 210 -0.48 -4.50 11.25
CA LEU A 210 0.98 -4.47 11.37
C LEU A 210 1.48 -4.85 12.77
N LEU A 211 0.62 -4.68 13.79
CA LEU A 211 0.89 -4.99 15.20
C LEU A 211 2.04 -4.18 15.81
N PHE A 212 2.22 -2.96 15.30
CA PHE A 212 3.09 -1.94 15.85
C PHE A 212 2.48 -0.55 15.65
N PRO A 213 3.05 0.52 16.25
CA PRO A 213 2.52 1.87 16.10
C PRO A 213 2.51 2.34 14.65
N THR A 214 1.43 3.01 14.23
CA THR A 214 1.31 3.61 12.90
C THR A 214 0.79 5.04 12.98
N ASN A 215 1.16 5.83 11.97
CA ASN A 215 0.67 7.18 11.78
C ASN A 215 0.44 7.42 10.29
N PHE A 216 -0.81 7.54 9.89
CA PHE A 216 -1.20 7.75 8.50
C PHE A 216 -1.80 9.14 8.30
N SER A 217 -1.50 9.73 7.17
CA SER A 217 -2.26 10.82 6.57
C SER A 217 -3.38 10.27 5.70
N GLU A 218 -3.89 11.08 4.79
CA GLU A 218 -4.81 10.64 3.75
C GLU A 218 -4.04 9.93 2.61
N GLY A 219 -3.52 8.74 2.89
CA GLY A 219 -2.89 7.86 1.91
C GLY A 219 -1.39 7.61 2.07
N LEU A 220 -0.69 8.30 2.99
CA LEU A 220 0.75 8.11 3.20
C LEU A 220 1.09 7.86 4.66
N MET A 221 2.20 7.19 4.89
CA MET A 221 2.82 7.04 6.21
C MET A 221 3.55 8.32 6.59
N LEU A 222 3.48 8.67 7.87
CA LEU A 222 4.16 9.82 8.46
C LEU A 222 5.22 9.37 9.45
N HIS A 223 6.04 10.33 9.89
CA HIS A 223 7.03 10.09 10.93
C HIS A 223 6.40 9.48 12.20
N MET A 224 7.08 8.48 12.73
CA MET A 224 6.77 7.80 13.99
C MET A 224 8.04 7.53 14.75
N ASP A 225 7.98 7.60 16.08
CA ASP A 225 9.05 7.13 16.95
C ASP A 225 8.73 5.70 17.42
N ASN A 226 9.37 4.74 16.80
CA ASN A 226 9.18 3.31 17.08
C ASN A 226 10.36 2.70 17.85
N ARG A 227 11.26 3.52 18.43
CA ARG A 227 12.48 3.05 19.10
C ARG A 227 12.20 2.06 20.22
N ASP A 228 11.16 2.31 21.01
CA ASP A 228 10.79 1.40 22.10
C ASP A 228 10.19 0.09 21.57
N THR A 229 9.46 0.14 20.45
CA THR A 229 8.84 -1.04 19.83
C THR A 229 9.90 -2.00 19.28
N PHE A 230 10.94 -1.48 18.66
CA PHE A 230 12.01 -2.27 18.04
C PHE A 230 13.27 -2.37 18.91
N LYS A 231 13.16 -2.10 20.23
CA LYS A 231 14.27 -2.21 21.20
C LYS A 231 15.53 -1.43 20.81
N GLY A 232 15.34 -0.25 20.23
CA GLY A 232 16.42 0.64 19.83
C GLY A 232 17.03 0.34 18.46
N GLU A 233 16.60 -0.71 17.77
CA GLU A 233 17.06 -1.04 16.41
C GLU A 233 16.25 -0.32 15.33
N GLY A 234 15.10 0.21 15.70
CA GLY A 234 14.20 0.91 14.79
C GLY A 234 13.96 2.35 15.21
N GLY A 235 13.63 3.14 14.27
CA GLY A 235 13.12 4.48 14.43
C GLY A 235 11.89 4.65 13.57
N SER A 236 11.61 5.87 13.19
CA SER A 236 10.63 6.16 12.15
C SER A 236 11.09 5.63 10.80
N PHE A 237 10.15 5.25 9.96
CA PHE A 237 10.40 4.97 8.54
C PHE A 237 10.84 6.22 7.78
N MET A 238 10.50 7.40 8.28
CA MET A 238 10.81 8.69 7.66
C MET A 238 12.00 9.33 8.37
N ILE A 239 12.90 9.93 7.61
CA ILE A 239 14.12 10.55 8.14
C ILE A 239 13.78 11.81 8.92
N GLY A 240 12.98 12.70 8.35
CA GLY A 240 12.61 13.98 8.95
C GLY A 240 11.27 13.91 9.70
N PRO A 241 11.02 14.78 10.69
CA PRO A 241 9.78 14.81 11.45
C PRO A 241 8.56 15.23 10.61
N ASN A 242 8.77 15.96 9.52
CA ASN A 242 7.74 16.41 8.59
C ASN A 242 7.76 15.61 7.26
N ALA A 243 8.60 14.59 7.16
CA ALA A 243 8.65 13.70 6.00
C ALA A 243 7.38 12.81 5.95
N PHE A 244 6.92 12.53 4.73
CA PHE A 244 5.78 11.67 4.46
C PHE A 244 6.05 10.83 3.21
N GLY A 245 5.56 9.60 3.20
CA GLY A 245 5.81 8.68 2.10
C GLY A 245 5.27 7.29 2.37
N HIS A 246 5.93 6.27 1.87
CA HIS A 246 5.50 4.89 2.07
C HIS A 246 6.68 3.91 2.03
N VAL A 247 6.50 2.77 2.69
CA VAL A 247 7.44 1.64 2.64
C VAL A 247 6.76 0.41 2.06
N GLY A 248 7.51 -0.42 1.35
CA GLY A 248 7.03 -1.64 0.74
C GLY A 248 7.19 -2.86 1.64
N PHE A 249 6.40 -3.88 1.34
CA PHE A 249 6.44 -5.17 2.04
C PHE A 249 7.86 -5.76 2.09
N GLY A 250 8.27 -6.20 3.28
CA GLY A 250 9.59 -6.81 3.47
C GLY A 250 10.75 -5.86 3.15
N GLY A 251 10.60 -4.56 3.34
CA GLY A 251 11.63 -3.59 3.03
C GLY A 251 11.99 -3.51 1.55
N SER A 252 11.09 -3.95 0.66
CA SER A 252 11.35 -3.96 -0.78
C SER A 252 11.48 -2.57 -1.39
N SER A 253 10.83 -1.59 -0.79
CA SER A 253 10.89 -0.20 -1.24
C SER A 253 10.73 0.78 -0.09
N ALA A 254 11.26 1.97 -0.27
CA ALA A 254 10.95 3.13 0.55
C ALA A 254 10.95 4.37 -0.35
N THR A 255 9.93 5.19 -0.21
CA THR A 255 9.85 6.47 -0.91
C THR A 255 9.24 7.51 0.00
N PHE A 256 9.80 8.71 0.00
CA PHE A 256 9.26 9.81 0.78
C PHE A 256 9.63 11.17 0.22
N ALA A 257 8.86 12.18 0.60
CA ALA A 257 9.16 13.59 0.46
C ALA A 257 9.47 14.17 1.83
N ASP A 258 10.52 14.96 1.93
CA ASP A 258 10.86 15.79 3.09
C ASP A 258 10.83 17.27 2.66
N PRO A 259 9.75 18.01 2.98
CA PRO A 259 9.65 19.41 2.58
C PRO A 259 10.60 20.34 3.32
N ASP A 260 11.10 19.97 4.50
CA ASP A 260 12.01 20.81 5.27
C ASP A 260 13.36 20.98 4.57
N CYS A 261 13.89 19.92 3.99
CA CYS A 261 15.12 19.96 3.20
C CYS A 261 14.86 19.90 1.68
N LYS A 262 13.59 19.92 1.23
CA LYS A 262 13.18 19.84 -0.17
C LYS A 262 13.72 18.61 -0.89
N MET A 263 13.80 17.49 -0.16
CA MET A 263 14.37 16.24 -0.63
C MET A 263 13.27 15.21 -0.90
N SER A 264 13.38 14.48 -2.00
CA SER A 264 12.68 13.23 -2.23
C SER A 264 13.66 12.07 -2.19
N PHE A 265 13.17 10.90 -1.76
CA PHE A 265 13.97 9.70 -1.65
C PHE A 265 13.26 8.53 -2.30
N GLY A 266 14.02 7.67 -2.97
CA GLY A 266 13.56 6.42 -3.54
C GLY A 266 14.57 5.31 -3.32
N TYR A 267 14.09 4.20 -2.77
CA TYR A 267 14.85 2.97 -2.57
C TYR A 267 14.01 1.81 -3.08
N LEU A 268 14.64 0.88 -3.78
CA LEU A 268 13.97 -0.31 -4.31
C LEU A 268 14.96 -1.47 -4.42
N VAL A 269 14.54 -2.63 -3.98
CA VAL A 269 15.28 -3.89 -4.11
C VAL A 269 14.35 -5.02 -4.53
N ASN A 270 14.91 -6.05 -5.13
CA ASN A 270 14.17 -7.25 -5.55
C ASN A 270 14.33 -8.43 -4.59
N LYS A 271 15.09 -8.30 -3.51
CA LYS A 271 15.19 -9.30 -2.44
C LYS A 271 14.43 -8.80 -1.22
N LEU A 272 13.37 -9.51 -0.85
CA LEU A 272 12.56 -9.17 0.31
C LEU A 272 13.33 -9.42 1.61
N GLY A 273 13.16 -8.53 2.58
CA GLY A 273 13.56 -8.71 3.98
C GLY A 273 12.47 -9.41 4.80
N GLY A 274 12.81 -9.70 6.06
CA GLY A 274 11.92 -10.42 6.98
C GLY A 274 10.91 -9.55 7.71
N GLU A 275 11.08 -8.26 7.67
CA GLU A 275 10.30 -7.30 8.43
C GLU A 275 9.93 -6.07 7.58
N TYR A 276 8.94 -5.32 8.03
CA TYR A 276 8.76 -3.94 7.58
C TYR A 276 9.87 -3.12 8.22
N LEU A 277 10.81 -2.66 7.46
CA LEU A 277 11.97 -1.83 7.84
C LEU A 277 12.14 -1.49 9.31
#